data_b69e09423514f33e5249bb352c7ddea1
#
_entry.id   b69e09423514f33e5249bb352c7ddea1
#
_cell.length_a   1.000
_cell.length_b   1.000
_cell.length_c   1.000
_cell.angle_alpha   90.00
_cell.angle_beta   90.00
_cell.angle_gamma   90.00
#
_symmetry.space_group_name_H-M   'P 1'
#
loop_
_entity.id
_entity.type
_entity.pdbx_description
1 polymer ?
#
loop_
_entity_poly.entity_id
_entity_poly.type
_entity_poly.pdbx_seq_one_letter_code
_entity_poly.pdbx_strand_id
1 'polypeptide(L)'
;MSVFRIFPNFVHMKAPFLACLLTAALTIPAAGYNDYRGHDLDSLERAVARWTPDAVDRASEQELLNLNRAYRDLMMGYSTINGPKCDFYARKALEISRTHGWEEANADACRYLGQNFWGQEQYDSALVYFRAALDAVDRMAGGAVSPTNPDGYDQLAVDDTRSALYGAIGNLYNMLDSIPQAMAYYEKAGEIFEQYGWNASNAVLYYNIGETWMEQGEPKKAREAYGKALSFGREADDSLLVAHAQKGLGRVLIERGRPGKALRYLRAADEYYAAHEREEMTMRKETYEFITAAQQKQQHRLGLLCGIATGVLAVGLGYWFMRRRNRQQDEAASAARTPAADAPELSPREREILDLLAKGYTTQQIAEALSLSAETIKWYRRKLLDKFDVANAAELISSAKESGLV
;
A
#
# COMPACT_ATOMS: atom_id res chain seq x y z
N MET A 1 23.04 -6.65 15.27
CA MET A 1 23.50 -5.28 15.57
C MET A 1 22.81 -4.33 14.63
N SER A 2 22.14 -3.29 15.15
CA SER A 2 21.27 -2.43 14.35
C SER A 2 22.11 -1.50 13.45
N VAL A 3 21.69 -1.40 12.20
CA VAL A 3 22.25 -0.56 11.13
C VAL A 3 22.31 0.92 11.53
N PHE A 4 21.44 1.37 12.45
CA PHE A 4 21.34 2.77 12.91
C PHE A 4 22.52 3.24 13.78
N ARG A 5 23.31 2.34 14.35
CA ARG A 5 24.55 2.75 15.05
C ARG A 5 25.63 3.29 14.12
N ILE A 6 25.48 3.09 12.83
CA ILE A 6 26.48 3.41 11.83
C ILE A 6 26.38 4.86 11.34
N PHE A 7 25.21 5.55 11.50
CA PHE A 7 25.00 6.88 10.94
C PHE A 7 24.23 7.84 11.87
N PRO A 8 24.89 8.53 12.82
CA PRO A 8 24.21 9.39 13.80
C PRO A 8 23.65 10.72 13.26
N ASN A 9 23.91 11.10 11.99
CA ASN A 9 23.57 12.44 11.44
C ASN A 9 22.40 12.47 10.45
N PHE A 10 21.52 11.47 10.45
CA PHE A 10 20.50 11.29 9.40
C PHE A 10 19.13 11.91 9.69
N VAL A 11 19.01 12.90 10.58
CA VAL A 11 17.72 13.50 11.02
C VAL A 11 16.98 14.25 9.90
N HIS A 12 17.61 14.49 8.74
CA HIS A 12 17.00 15.30 7.65
C HIS A 12 16.95 14.59 6.28
N MET A 13 17.20 13.29 6.23
CA MET A 13 17.22 12.57 4.95
C MET A 13 15.83 12.05 4.58
N LYS A 14 15.49 12.15 3.28
CA LYS A 14 14.24 11.60 2.74
C LYS A 14 14.16 10.09 2.97
N ALA A 15 12.96 9.54 3.16
CA ALA A 15 12.70 8.13 3.42
C ALA A 15 13.46 7.12 2.50
N PRO A 16 13.65 7.37 1.20
CA PRO A 16 14.44 6.48 0.34
C PRO A 16 15.91 6.34 0.72
N PHE A 17 16.49 7.36 1.35
CA PHE A 17 17.89 7.33 1.76
C PHE A 17 18.13 6.37 2.95
N LEU A 18 17.15 6.21 3.80
CA LEU A 18 17.20 5.28 4.93
C LEU A 18 17.13 3.81 4.45
N ALA A 19 16.33 3.54 3.41
CA ALA A 19 16.25 2.23 2.77
C ALA A 19 17.58 1.83 2.10
N CYS A 20 18.28 2.80 1.49
CA CYS A 20 19.58 2.59 0.87
C CYS A 20 20.68 2.22 1.86
N LEU A 21 20.61 2.75 3.08
CA LEU A 21 21.57 2.40 4.15
C LEU A 21 21.35 0.97 4.68
N LEU A 22 20.10 0.50 4.68
CA LEU A 22 19.78 -0.88 5.00
C LEU A 22 20.45 -1.86 4.02
N THR A 23 20.49 -1.55 2.71
CA THR A 23 21.16 -2.43 1.72
C THR A 23 22.67 -2.46 1.88
N ALA A 24 23.29 -1.32 2.12
CA ALA A 24 24.75 -1.25 2.28
C ALA A 24 25.27 -1.97 3.53
N ALA A 25 24.44 -2.10 4.57
CA ALA A 25 24.81 -2.73 5.82
C ALA A 25 24.42 -4.20 5.94
N LEU A 26 23.44 -4.67 5.15
CA LEU A 26 22.98 -6.07 5.19
C LEU A 26 23.73 -7.00 4.22
N THR A 27 24.50 -6.47 3.28
CA THR A 27 25.26 -7.26 2.31
C THR A 27 26.68 -7.61 2.75
N ILE A 28 27.03 -7.40 4.03
CA ILE A 28 28.30 -7.90 4.57
C ILE A 28 28.03 -9.27 5.16
N PRO A 29 28.65 -10.34 4.63
CA PRO A 29 28.49 -11.67 5.20
C PRO A 29 28.88 -11.66 6.68
N ALA A 30 28.08 -12.27 7.54
CA ALA A 30 28.34 -12.37 8.97
C ALA A 30 29.67 -13.09 9.30
N ALA A 31 30.27 -13.75 8.34
CA ALA A 31 31.53 -14.51 8.48
C ALA A 31 32.79 -13.66 8.43
N GLY A 32 32.74 -12.37 8.09
CA GLY A 32 33.93 -11.50 7.97
C GLY A 32 33.89 -10.21 8.78
N TYR A 33 32.79 -9.95 9.51
CA TYR A 33 32.64 -8.73 10.31
C TYR A 33 33.45 -8.87 11.63
N ASN A 34 34.76 -8.65 11.57
CA ASN A 34 35.50 -8.29 12.79
C ASN A 34 34.96 -6.96 13.28
N ASP A 35 34.48 -6.91 14.53
CA ASP A 35 34.02 -5.69 15.19
C ASP A 35 35.19 -4.69 15.30
N TYR A 36 35.36 -3.83 14.28
CA TYR A 36 36.41 -2.80 14.20
C TYR A 36 36.35 -1.77 15.33
N ARG A 37 35.36 -1.84 16.23
CA ARG A 37 35.32 -1.05 17.47
C ARG A 37 36.45 -1.32 18.45
N GLY A 38 37.22 -2.35 18.19
CA GLY A 38 38.41 -2.71 19.00
C GLY A 38 39.76 -2.31 18.39
N HIS A 39 39.80 -1.89 17.12
CA HIS A 39 41.03 -1.41 16.51
C HIS A 39 41.24 0.06 16.85
N ASP A 40 42.41 0.35 17.43
CA ASP A 40 42.87 1.72 17.65
C ASP A 40 43.24 2.35 16.29
N LEU A 41 42.23 3.04 15.69
CA LEU A 41 42.40 3.75 14.41
C LEU A 41 43.59 4.72 14.47
N ASP A 42 43.84 5.32 15.64
CA ASP A 42 44.97 6.24 15.83
C ASP A 42 46.30 5.49 15.73
N SER A 43 46.36 4.23 16.18
CA SER A 43 47.55 3.39 16.04
C SER A 43 47.81 3.00 14.59
N LEU A 44 46.73 2.63 13.85
CA LEU A 44 46.83 2.36 12.41
C LEU A 44 47.26 3.60 11.63
N GLU A 45 46.68 4.78 11.94
CA GLU A 45 47.10 6.05 11.33
C GLU A 45 48.59 6.34 11.56
N ARG A 46 49.09 6.17 12.79
CA ARG A 46 50.52 6.33 13.08
C ARG A 46 51.39 5.33 12.33
N ALA A 47 50.90 4.11 12.12
CA ALA A 47 51.62 3.07 11.39
C ALA A 47 51.75 3.42 9.91
N VAL A 48 50.64 3.85 9.29
CA VAL A 48 50.60 4.22 7.84
C VAL A 48 51.28 5.55 7.56
N ALA A 49 51.31 6.50 8.53
CA ALA A 49 51.96 7.80 8.36
C ALA A 49 53.48 7.70 8.15
N ARG A 50 54.10 6.57 8.44
CA ARG A 50 55.53 6.33 8.20
C ARG A 50 55.84 6.04 6.72
N TRP A 51 54.83 5.74 5.91
CA TRP A 51 55.00 5.41 4.51
C TRP A 51 55.02 6.66 3.64
N THR A 52 56.25 7.07 3.26
CA THR A 52 56.47 8.12 2.28
C THR A 52 56.33 7.55 0.86
N PRO A 53 56.09 8.38 -0.16
CA PRO A 53 56.06 7.91 -1.57
C PRO A 53 57.32 7.08 -1.93
N ASP A 54 58.49 7.53 -1.55
CA ASP A 54 59.75 6.81 -1.78
C ASP A 54 59.80 5.46 -1.05
N ALA A 55 59.15 5.32 0.09
CA ALA A 55 59.09 4.06 0.82
C ALA A 55 58.13 3.07 0.14
N VAL A 56 57.02 3.58 -0.42
CA VAL A 56 56.07 2.81 -1.23
C VAL A 56 56.75 2.26 -2.47
N ASP A 57 57.52 3.11 -3.21
CA ASP A 57 58.19 2.74 -4.45
C ASP A 57 59.28 1.64 -4.24
N ARG A 58 59.83 1.52 -3.04
CA ARG A 58 60.88 0.52 -2.69
C ARG A 58 60.35 -0.69 -1.95
N ALA A 59 59.08 -0.69 -1.60
CA ALA A 59 58.47 -1.73 -0.79
C ALA A 59 58.36 -3.05 -1.56
N SER A 60 58.53 -4.14 -0.85
CA SER A 60 58.20 -5.47 -1.35
C SER A 60 56.67 -5.62 -1.52
N GLU A 61 56.27 -6.53 -2.37
CA GLU A 61 54.83 -6.84 -2.58
C GLU A 61 54.12 -7.18 -1.27
N GLN A 62 54.75 -7.92 -0.38
CA GLN A 62 54.19 -8.26 0.93
C GLN A 62 53.99 -7.04 1.83
N GLU A 63 54.91 -6.09 1.80
CA GLU A 63 54.80 -4.83 2.55
C GLU A 63 53.70 -3.97 1.99
N LEU A 64 53.55 -3.87 0.65
CA LEU A 64 52.50 -3.17 0.01
C LEU A 64 51.12 -3.82 0.28
N LEU A 65 51.06 -5.14 0.34
CA LEU A 65 49.85 -5.86 0.71
C LEU A 65 49.41 -5.52 2.14
N ASN A 66 50.35 -5.50 3.07
CA ASN A 66 50.09 -5.13 4.46
C ASN A 66 49.65 -3.65 4.58
N LEU A 67 50.30 -2.76 3.83
CA LEU A 67 49.94 -1.35 3.78
C LEU A 67 48.54 -1.13 3.16
N ASN A 68 48.23 -1.79 2.05
CA ASN A 68 46.91 -1.74 1.43
C ASN A 68 45.83 -2.24 2.38
N ARG A 69 46.11 -3.34 3.10
CA ARG A 69 45.20 -3.86 4.14
C ARG A 69 44.95 -2.83 5.24
N ALA A 70 45.99 -2.16 5.73
CA ALA A 70 45.85 -1.10 6.74
C ALA A 70 45.04 0.09 6.23
N TYR A 71 45.23 0.48 4.97
CA TYR A 71 44.37 1.53 4.37
C TYR A 71 42.91 1.09 4.24
N ARG A 72 42.64 -0.19 3.88
CA ARG A 72 41.26 -0.73 3.84
C ARG A 72 40.64 -0.73 5.23
N ASP A 73 41.39 -1.10 6.28
CA ASP A 73 40.90 -1.09 7.66
C ASP A 73 40.57 0.34 8.14
N LEU A 74 41.42 1.32 7.81
CA LEU A 74 41.18 2.73 8.10
C LEU A 74 39.97 3.27 7.32
N MET A 75 39.88 2.98 6.03
CA MET A 75 38.73 3.34 5.20
C MET A 75 37.43 2.81 5.78
N MET A 76 37.40 1.53 6.17
CA MET A 76 36.24 0.88 6.79
C MET A 76 35.92 1.51 8.15
N GLY A 77 36.92 1.71 9.00
CA GLY A 77 36.73 2.31 10.33
C GLY A 77 36.21 3.74 10.27
N TYR A 78 36.62 4.53 9.27
CA TYR A 78 36.16 5.91 9.08
C TYR A 78 34.87 6.04 8.26
N SER A 79 34.40 5.00 7.59
CA SER A 79 33.27 5.06 6.67
C SER A 79 32.00 5.69 7.27
N THR A 80 31.81 5.52 8.59
CA THR A 80 30.65 6.01 9.32
C THR A 80 30.93 7.16 10.27
N ILE A 81 32.22 7.47 10.49
CA ILE A 81 32.66 8.42 11.50
C ILE A 81 33.20 9.69 10.86
N ASN A 82 33.94 9.54 9.74
CA ASN A 82 34.65 10.64 9.10
C ASN A 82 34.80 10.39 7.58
N GLY A 83 33.82 10.87 6.80
CA GLY A 83 33.81 10.71 5.33
C GLY A 83 35.10 11.19 4.64
N PRO A 84 35.65 12.36 4.94
CA PRO A 84 36.92 12.82 4.38
C PRO A 84 38.09 11.88 4.63
N LYS A 85 38.23 11.32 5.83
CA LYS A 85 39.28 10.33 6.11
C LYS A 85 39.02 9.01 5.38
N CYS A 86 37.77 8.56 5.33
CA CYS A 86 37.38 7.41 4.52
C CYS A 86 37.80 7.59 3.06
N ASP A 87 37.45 8.73 2.42
CA ASP A 87 37.84 9.06 1.05
C ASP A 87 39.37 9.05 0.86
N PHE A 88 40.12 9.66 1.78
CA PHE A 88 41.57 9.70 1.71
C PHE A 88 42.19 8.29 1.71
N TYR A 89 41.80 7.43 2.66
CA TYR A 89 42.34 6.09 2.74
C TYR A 89 41.84 5.16 1.63
N ALA A 90 40.61 5.34 1.17
CA ALA A 90 40.08 4.62 0.01
C ALA A 90 40.88 4.93 -1.27
N ARG A 91 41.24 6.20 -1.49
CA ARG A 91 42.11 6.58 -2.64
C ARG A 91 43.49 6.00 -2.52
N LYS A 92 44.08 5.96 -1.32
CA LYS A 92 45.37 5.34 -1.08
C LYS A 92 45.38 3.82 -1.31
N ALA A 93 44.33 3.13 -0.83
CA ALA A 93 44.16 1.72 -1.11
C ALA A 93 43.97 1.46 -2.63
N LEU A 94 43.19 2.31 -3.31
CA LEU A 94 42.90 2.19 -4.73
C LEU A 94 44.16 2.43 -5.59
N GLU A 95 45.02 3.36 -5.19
CA GLU A 95 46.27 3.67 -5.88
C GLU A 95 47.17 2.42 -5.91
N ILE A 96 47.42 1.79 -4.77
CA ILE A 96 48.24 0.57 -4.65
C ILE A 96 47.57 -0.60 -5.39
N SER A 97 46.30 -0.85 -5.14
CA SER A 97 45.61 -2.02 -5.69
C SER A 97 45.50 -1.99 -7.20
N ARG A 98 45.29 -0.81 -7.81
CA ARG A 98 45.27 -0.64 -9.29
C ARG A 98 46.60 -0.93 -9.90
N THR A 99 47.70 -0.44 -9.30
CA THR A 99 49.05 -0.67 -9.79
C THR A 99 49.44 -2.15 -9.83
N HIS A 100 48.88 -2.95 -8.88
CA HIS A 100 49.21 -4.37 -8.71
C HIS A 100 48.10 -5.31 -9.23
N GLY A 101 47.00 -4.81 -9.73
CA GLY A 101 45.89 -5.63 -10.23
C GLY A 101 45.15 -6.41 -9.14
N TRP A 102 45.11 -5.89 -7.90
CA TRP A 102 44.41 -6.53 -6.78
C TRP A 102 42.91 -6.17 -6.82
N GLU A 103 42.14 -6.95 -7.57
CA GLU A 103 40.79 -6.58 -7.96
C GLU A 103 39.80 -6.55 -6.80
N GLU A 104 39.94 -7.41 -5.79
CA GLU A 104 39.13 -7.35 -4.58
C GLU A 104 39.32 -6.00 -3.84
N ALA A 105 40.57 -5.57 -3.67
CA ALA A 105 40.88 -4.29 -3.04
C ALA A 105 40.43 -3.10 -3.90
N ASN A 106 40.49 -3.23 -5.23
CA ASN A 106 39.92 -2.24 -6.17
C ASN A 106 38.41 -2.11 -5.98
N ALA A 107 37.70 -3.25 -5.95
CA ALA A 107 36.26 -3.28 -5.80
C ALA A 107 35.84 -2.63 -4.46
N ASP A 108 36.50 -3.00 -3.35
CA ASP A 108 36.21 -2.43 -2.04
C ASP A 108 36.46 -0.90 -2.01
N ALA A 109 37.65 -0.45 -2.43
CA ALA A 109 37.98 0.97 -2.41
C ALA A 109 37.01 1.79 -3.26
N CYS A 110 36.67 1.32 -4.47
CA CYS A 110 35.69 1.96 -5.35
C CYS A 110 34.29 1.94 -4.70
N ARG A 111 33.88 0.87 -4.06
CA ARG A 111 32.59 0.78 -3.36
C ARG A 111 32.48 1.82 -2.25
N TYR A 112 33.50 1.98 -1.41
CA TYR A 112 33.50 2.98 -0.33
C TYR A 112 33.56 4.42 -0.86
N LEU A 113 34.33 4.69 -1.93
CA LEU A 113 34.30 5.97 -2.60
C LEU A 113 32.91 6.28 -3.17
N GLY A 114 32.26 5.31 -3.83
CA GLY A 114 30.91 5.43 -4.31
C GLY A 114 29.90 5.76 -3.20
N GLN A 115 29.99 5.05 -2.06
CA GLN A 115 29.15 5.32 -0.88
C GLN A 115 29.40 6.72 -0.30
N ASN A 116 30.64 7.17 -0.24
CA ASN A 116 30.98 8.49 0.28
C ASN A 116 30.43 9.62 -0.63
N PHE A 117 30.57 9.50 -1.97
CA PHE A 117 29.97 10.42 -2.92
C PHE A 117 28.44 10.41 -2.85
N TRP A 118 27.82 9.23 -2.68
CA TRP A 118 26.39 9.13 -2.47
C TRP A 118 25.95 9.90 -1.23
N GLY A 119 26.66 9.71 -0.09
CA GLY A 119 26.38 10.44 1.15
C GLY A 119 26.50 11.98 1.02
N GLN A 120 27.24 12.45 0.00
CA GLN A 120 27.37 13.86 -0.36
C GLN A 120 26.37 14.31 -1.45
N GLU A 121 25.39 13.47 -1.81
CA GLU A 121 24.41 13.69 -2.88
C GLU A 121 25.05 13.89 -4.29
N GLN A 122 26.30 13.47 -4.46
CA GLN A 122 27.02 13.51 -5.73
C GLN A 122 26.78 12.20 -6.50
N TYR A 123 25.57 11.99 -6.96
CA TYR A 123 25.09 10.72 -7.52
C TYR A 123 25.82 10.27 -8.77
N ASP A 124 26.18 11.19 -9.66
CA ASP A 124 26.95 10.87 -10.87
C ASP A 124 28.34 10.33 -10.51
N SER A 125 29.02 10.97 -9.55
CA SER A 125 30.31 10.52 -9.07
C SER A 125 30.21 9.16 -8.37
N ALA A 126 29.18 8.97 -7.55
CA ALA A 126 28.92 7.68 -6.91
C ALA A 126 28.72 6.57 -7.95
N LEU A 127 27.98 6.85 -9.03
CA LEU A 127 27.73 5.88 -10.10
C LEU A 127 29.02 5.49 -10.84
N VAL A 128 29.93 6.47 -11.08
CA VAL A 128 31.24 6.19 -11.68
C VAL A 128 32.02 5.20 -10.84
N TYR A 129 32.10 5.43 -9.53
CA TYR A 129 32.86 4.55 -8.64
C TYR A 129 32.20 3.17 -8.46
N PHE A 130 30.87 3.09 -8.36
CA PHE A 130 30.20 1.78 -8.28
C PHE A 130 30.35 0.96 -9.58
N ARG A 131 30.35 1.60 -10.74
CA ARG A 131 30.67 0.93 -12.00
C ARG A 131 32.10 0.44 -12.03
N ALA A 132 33.05 1.27 -11.57
CA ALA A 132 34.46 0.84 -11.46
C ALA A 132 34.65 -0.33 -10.49
N ALA A 133 33.87 -0.37 -9.40
CA ALA A 133 33.83 -1.53 -8.51
C ALA A 133 33.29 -2.77 -9.23
N LEU A 134 32.21 -2.63 -10.00
CA LEU A 134 31.61 -3.73 -10.76
C LEU A 134 32.58 -4.26 -11.83
N ASP A 135 33.30 -3.39 -12.53
CA ASP A 135 34.35 -3.79 -13.49
C ASP A 135 35.47 -4.59 -12.81
N ALA A 136 35.84 -4.24 -11.58
CA ALA A 136 36.82 -5.02 -10.80
C ALA A 136 36.26 -6.40 -10.42
N VAL A 137 35.01 -6.48 -10.01
CA VAL A 137 34.32 -7.75 -9.73
C VAL A 137 34.20 -8.63 -10.99
N ASP A 138 33.99 -8.02 -12.16
CA ASP A 138 33.96 -8.76 -13.42
C ASP A 138 35.34 -9.33 -13.78
N ARG A 139 36.45 -8.61 -13.47
CA ARG A 139 37.79 -9.15 -13.60
C ARG A 139 38.08 -10.27 -12.61
N MET A 140 37.59 -10.19 -11.36
CA MET A 140 37.66 -11.31 -10.39
C MET A 140 36.97 -12.55 -10.95
N ALA A 141 35.78 -12.42 -11.51
CA ALA A 141 35.06 -13.52 -12.15
C ALA A 141 35.77 -14.05 -13.41
N GLY A 142 36.52 -13.19 -14.11
CA GLY A 142 37.32 -13.53 -15.29
C GLY A 142 38.65 -14.26 -14.99
N GLY A 143 38.90 -14.63 -13.72
CA GLY A 143 40.09 -15.38 -13.31
C GLY A 143 41.28 -14.50 -12.90
N ALA A 144 41.03 -13.23 -12.52
CA ALA A 144 42.07 -12.43 -11.88
C ALA A 144 42.56 -13.11 -10.58
N VAL A 145 43.84 -12.94 -10.27
CA VAL A 145 44.46 -13.48 -9.09
C VAL A 145 45.09 -12.36 -8.26
N SER A 146 45.32 -12.61 -6.98
CA SER A 146 46.05 -11.72 -6.10
C SER A 146 46.89 -12.50 -5.13
N PRO A 147 47.85 -11.91 -4.40
CA PRO A 147 48.63 -12.60 -3.38
C PRO A 147 47.79 -13.21 -2.26
N THR A 148 46.57 -12.69 -2.05
CA THR A 148 45.60 -13.24 -1.08
C THR A 148 44.71 -14.33 -1.68
N ASN A 149 44.55 -14.35 -3.00
CA ASN A 149 43.72 -15.30 -3.76
C ASN A 149 44.50 -15.79 -4.99
N PRO A 150 45.57 -16.60 -4.79
CA PRO A 150 46.44 -17.03 -5.87
C PRO A 150 45.79 -18.02 -6.84
N ASP A 151 44.75 -18.71 -6.38
CA ASP A 151 43.95 -19.66 -7.18
C ASP A 151 42.71 -19.02 -7.81
N GLY A 152 42.56 -17.68 -7.69
CA GLY A 152 41.39 -16.93 -8.11
C GLY A 152 40.39 -16.77 -6.97
N TYR A 153 39.24 -16.15 -7.33
CA TYR A 153 38.20 -15.82 -6.36
C TYR A 153 37.07 -16.84 -6.38
N ASP A 154 36.57 -17.16 -5.19
CA ASP A 154 35.37 -18.00 -5.06
C ASP A 154 34.14 -17.30 -5.67
N GLN A 155 33.35 -18.05 -6.43
CA GLN A 155 32.16 -17.52 -7.12
C GLN A 155 31.15 -16.93 -6.15
N LEU A 156 30.99 -17.52 -4.96
CA LEU A 156 30.11 -17.00 -3.93
C LEU A 156 30.52 -15.59 -3.48
N ALA A 157 31.83 -15.37 -3.26
CA ALA A 157 32.36 -14.05 -2.87
C ALA A 157 32.21 -13.01 -3.99
N VAL A 158 32.40 -13.43 -5.23
CA VAL A 158 32.19 -12.60 -6.42
C VAL A 158 30.73 -12.17 -6.53
N ASP A 159 29.80 -13.11 -6.41
CA ASP A 159 28.36 -12.86 -6.55
C ASP A 159 27.79 -12.06 -5.39
N ASP A 160 28.31 -12.26 -4.15
CA ASP A 160 27.96 -11.44 -2.99
C ASP A 160 28.31 -9.96 -3.26
N THR A 161 29.53 -9.67 -3.64
CA THR A 161 29.98 -8.31 -3.95
C THR A 161 29.22 -7.72 -5.15
N ARG A 162 29.00 -8.51 -6.20
CA ARG A 162 28.27 -8.11 -7.40
C ARG A 162 26.81 -7.73 -7.10
N SER A 163 26.12 -8.56 -6.34
CA SER A 163 24.73 -8.33 -5.99
C SER A 163 24.54 -7.09 -5.12
N ALA A 164 25.46 -6.86 -4.17
CA ALA A 164 25.51 -5.64 -3.37
C ALA A 164 25.68 -4.38 -4.24
N LEU A 165 26.58 -4.43 -5.22
CA LEU A 165 26.78 -3.33 -6.16
C LEU A 165 25.57 -3.12 -7.06
N TYR A 166 24.91 -4.17 -7.53
CA TYR A 166 23.66 -4.05 -8.30
C TYR A 166 22.56 -3.36 -7.48
N GLY A 167 22.39 -3.74 -6.22
CA GLY A 167 21.45 -3.09 -5.31
C GLY A 167 21.76 -1.59 -5.14
N ALA A 168 23.03 -1.25 -4.89
CA ALA A 168 23.49 0.13 -4.73
C ALA A 168 23.28 0.97 -6.01
N ILE A 169 23.62 0.44 -7.16
CA ILE A 169 23.40 1.11 -8.46
C ILE A 169 21.91 1.27 -8.74
N GLY A 170 21.09 0.27 -8.45
CA GLY A 170 19.63 0.34 -8.57
C GLY A 170 19.05 1.48 -7.71
N ASN A 171 19.49 1.58 -6.47
CA ASN A 171 19.09 2.66 -5.57
C ASN A 171 19.52 4.05 -6.10
N LEU A 172 20.73 4.17 -6.65
CA LEU A 172 21.19 5.44 -7.28
C LEU A 172 20.32 5.83 -8.47
N TYR A 173 20.00 4.88 -9.35
CA TYR A 173 19.09 5.17 -10.47
C TYR A 173 17.70 5.57 -10.00
N ASN A 174 17.21 5.00 -8.88
CA ASN A 174 15.97 5.45 -8.27
C ASN A 174 16.08 6.92 -7.79
N MET A 175 17.19 7.29 -7.14
CA MET A 175 17.44 8.68 -6.72
C MET A 175 17.53 9.67 -7.89
N LEU A 176 18.00 9.18 -9.05
CA LEU A 176 18.06 9.92 -10.32
C LEU A 176 16.75 9.87 -11.12
N ASP A 177 15.67 9.38 -10.53
CA ASP A 177 14.35 9.19 -11.17
C ASP A 177 14.39 8.35 -12.48
N SER A 178 15.41 7.50 -12.57
CA SER A 178 15.62 6.60 -13.73
C SER A 178 15.08 5.20 -13.42
N ILE A 179 13.75 5.09 -13.26
CA ILE A 179 13.07 3.90 -12.77
C ILE A 179 13.33 2.63 -13.60
N PRO A 180 13.32 2.66 -14.96
CA PRO A 180 13.63 1.48 -15.75
C PRO A 180 15.01 0.90 -15.45
N GLN A 181 16.02 1.77 -15.30
CA GLN A 181 17.38 1.37 -14.96
C GLN A 181 17.47 0.82 -13.53
N ALA A 182 16.80 1.48 -12.57
CA ALA A 182 16.72 1.01 -11.21
C ALA A 182 16.16 -0.43 -11.15
N MET A 183 15.04 -0.68 -11.83
CA MET A 183 14.42 -2.01 -11.86
C MET A 183 15.32 -3.06 -12.52
N ALA A 184 16.01 -2.72 -13.60
CA ALA A 184 16.93 -3.65 -14.27
C ALA A 184 18.10 -4.08 -13.36
N TYR A 185 18.61 -3.16 -12.54
CA TYR A 185 19.65 -3.50 -11.56
C TYR A 185 19.12 -4.25 -10.34
N TYR A 186 17.91 -3.94 -9.88
CA TYR A 186 17.25 -4.70 -8.83
C TYR A 186 16.96 -6.15 -9.27
N GLU A 187 16.56 -6.36 -10.53
CA GLU A 187 16.34 -7.69 -11.08
C GLU A 187 17.64 -8.52 -11.07
N LYS A 188 18.76 -7.94 -11.53
CA LYS A 188 20.08 -8.60 -11.47
C LYS A 188 20.51 -8.97 -10.04
N ALA A 189 20.25 -8.09 -9.06
CA ALA A 189 20.53 -8.40 -7.66
C ALA A 189 19.64 -9.55 -7.16
N GLY A 190 18.34 -9.49 -7.48
CA GLY A 190 17.36 -10.49 -7.07
C GLY A 190 17.65 -11.89 -7.61
N GLU A 191 18.09 -12.00 -8.88
CA GLU A 191 18.51 -13.27 -9.48
C GLU A 191 19.61 -13.96 -8.66
N ILE A 192 20.61 -13.20 -8.22
CA ILE A 192 21.69 -13.73 -7.37
C ILE A 192 21.15 -14.10 -5.99
N PHE A 193 20.35 -13.25 -5.36
CA PHE A 193 19.79 -13.52 -4.05
C PHE A 193 18.90 -14.76 -4.04
N GLU A 194 18.13 -14.98 -5.10
CA GLU A 194 17.28 -16.17 -5.26
C GLU A 194 18.14 -17.42 -5.49
N GLN A 195 19.20 -17.35 -6.31
CA GLN A 195 20.13 -18.44 -6.58
C GLN A 195 20.74 -19.01 -5.29
N TYR A 196 21.10 -18.14 -4.36
CA TYR A 196 21.75 -18.52 -3.10
C TYR A 196 20.81 -18.64 -1.89
N GLY A 197 19.51 -18.36 -2.08
CA GLY A 197 18.52 -18.36 -0.99
C GLY A 197 18.77 -17.27 0.06
N TRP A 198 19.29 -16.12 -0.35
CA TRP A 198 19.58 -14.99 0.56
C TRP A 198 18.31 -14.21 0.88
N ASN A 199 17.47 -14.80 1.70
CA ASN A 199 16.14 -14.27 2.00
C ASN A 199 16.18 -12.88 2.67
N ALA A 200 17.15 -12.60 3.54
CA ALA A 200 17.29 -11.27 4.13
C ALA A 200 17.58 -10.19 3.07
N SER A 201 18.49 -10.48 2.13
CA SER A 201 18.81 -9.58 1.02
C SER A 201 17.62 -9.37 0.08
N ASN A 202 16.87 -10.43 -0.21
CA ASN A 202 15.61 -10.34 -0.97
C ASN A 202 14.57 -9.49 -0.24
N ALA A 203 14.44 -9.61 1.07
CA ALA A 203 13.51 -8.79 1.84
C ALA A 203 13.84 -7.29 1.71
N VAL A 204 15.11 -6.93 1.83
CA VAL A 204 15.58 -5.54 1.62
C VAL A 204 15.34 -5.07 0.20
N LEU A 205 15.68 -5.88 -0.79
CA LEU A 205 15.48 -5.58 -2.21
C LEU A 205 14.02 -5.25 -2.52
N TYR A 206 13.12 -6.14 -2.13
CA TYR A 206 11.68 -5.93 -2.36
C TYR A 206 11.09 -4.80 -1.52
N TYR A 207 11.67 -4.48 -0.37
CA TYR A 207 11.32 -3.27 0.37
C TYR A 207 11.69 -2.01 -0.43
N ASN A 208 12.91 -1.92 -0.99
CA ASN A 208 13.36 -0.81 -1.82
C ASN A 208 12.50 -0.66 -3.10
N ILE A 209 12.18 -1.77 -3.77
CA ILE A 209 11.24 -1.78 -4.90
C ILE A 209 9.87 -1.23 -4.48
N GLY A 210 9.41 -1.57 -3.28
CA GLY A 210 8.17 -1.06 -2.71
C GLY A 210 8.20 0.45 -2.49
N GLU A 211 9.29 0.98 -1.93
CA GLU A 211 9.50 2.44 -1.76
C GLU A 211 9.51 3.14 -3.12
N THR A 212 10.26 2.60 -4.10
CA THR A 212 10.29 3.13 -5.47
C THR A 212 8.88 3.25 -6.06
N TRP A 213 8.05 2.21 -5.95
CA TRP A 213 6.68 2.25 -6.48
C TRP A 213 5.75 3.17 -5.68
N MET A 214 6.01 3.38 -4.38
CA MET A 214 5.27 4.38 -3.60
C MET A 214 5.58 5.80 -4.06
N GLU A 215 6.84 6.10 -4.34
CA GLU A 215 7.28 7.41 -4.86
C GLU A 215 6.69 7.70 -6.25
N GLN A 216 6.57 6.67 -7.08
CA GLN A 216 5.95 6.76 -8.41
C GLN A 216 4.41 6.80 -8.37
N GLY A 217 3.79 6.81 -7.18
CA GLY A 217 2.33 6.82 -7.05
C GLY A 217 1.65 5.53 -7.53
N GLU A 218 2.35 4.39 -7.49
CA GLU A 218 1.89 3.07 -7.92
C GLU A 218 1.61 2.13 -6.71
N PRO A 219 0.60 2.43 -5.87
CA PRO A 219 0.38 1.71 -4.61
C PRO A 219 -0.03 0.25 -4.79
N LYS A 220 -0.42 -0.17 -5.99
CA LYS A 220 -0.68 -1.58 -6.28
C LYS A 220 0.62 -2.36 -6.36
N LYS A 221 1.59 -1.86 -7.15
CA LYS A 221 2.91 -2.46 -7.32
C LYS A 221 3.70 -2.42 -6.01
N ALA A 222 3.65 -1.29 -5.30
CA ALA A 222 4.25 -1.16 -3.97
C ALA A 222 3.74 -2.22 -2.99
N ARG A 223 2.42 -2.49 -2.97
CA ARG A 223 1.85 -3.52 -2.10
C ARG A 223 2.39 -4.92 -2.41
N GLU A 224 2.55 -5.23 -3.69
CA GLU A 224 3.09 -6.53 -4.13
C GLU A 224 4.55 -6.68 -3.69
N ALA A 225 5.35 -5.63 -3.88
CA ALA A 225 6.74 -5.61 -3.46
C ALA A 225 6.89 -5.74 -1.93
N TYR A 226 6.18 -4.92 -1.14
CA TYR A 226 6.21 -5.07 0.33
C TYR A 226 5.65 -6.41 0.81
N GLY A 227 4.72 -7.00 0.07
CA GLY A 227 4.23 -8.35 0.37
C GLY A 227 5.32 -9.41 0.23
N LYS A 228 6.13 -9.33 -0.83
CA LYS A 228 7.31 -10.17 -1.02
C LYS A 228 8.37 -9.89 0.04
N ALA A 229 8.66 -8.62 0.36
CA ALA A 229 9.57 -8.24 1.43
C ALA A 229 9.16 -8.85 2.78
N LEU A 230 7.87 -8.85 3.09
CA LEU A 230 7.32 -9.47 4.31
C LEU A 230 7.50 -10.99 4.31
N SER A 231 7.32 -11.66 3.17
CA SER A 231 7.53 -13.12 3.05
C SER A 231 8.98 -13.45 3.30
N PHE A 232 9.89 -12.84 2.56
CA PHE A 232 11.32 -13.07 2.68
C PHE A 232 11.87 -12.69 4.07
N GLY A 233 11.38 -11.61 4.69
CA GLY A 233 11.77 -11.25 6.05
C GLY A 233 11.38 -12.30 7.09
N ARG A 234 10.23 -12.96 6.91
CA ARG A 234 9.81 -14.09 7.74
C ARG A 234 10.65 -15.34 7.49
N GLU A 235 10.96 -15.63 6.23
CA GLU A 235 11.81 -16.77 5.86
C GLU A 235 13.25 -16.59 6.37
N ALA A 236 13.71 -15.34 6.48
CA ALA A 236 15.00 -14.99 7.07
C ALA A 236 15.00 -14.97 8.61
N ASP A 237 13.81 -15.13 9.25
CA ASP A 237 13.62 -14.95 10.70
C ASP A 237 14.11 -13.58 11.20
N ASP A 238 13.99 -12.54 10.36
CA ASP A 238 14.44 -11.19 10.65
C ASP A 238 13.26 -10.27 11.00
N SER A 239 13.07 -10.05 12.29
CA SER A 239 11.97 -9.25 12.81
C SER A 239 12.05 -7.77 12.42
N LEU A 240 13.23 -7.21 12.17
CA LEU A 240 13.42 -5.84 11.70
C LEU A 240 12.89 -5.68 10.28
N LEU A 241 13.27 -6.59 9.39
CA LEU A 241 12.79 -6.59 8.00
C LEU A 241 11.28 -6.81 7.91
N VAL A 242 10.75 -7.68 8.77
CA VAL A 242 9.30 -7.87 8.92
C VAL A 242 8.62 -6.57 9.33
N ALA A 243 9.16 -5.83 10.31
CA ALA A 243 8.59 -4.57 10.78
C ALA A 243 8.63 -3.49 9.67
N HIS A 244 9.73 -3.39 8.92
CA HIS A 244 9.83 -2.47 7.78
C HIS A 244 8.80 -2.77 6.70
N ALA A 245 8.65 -4.03 6.30
CA ALA A 245 7.66 -4.44 5.31
C ALA A 245 6.22 -4.17 5.80
N GLN A 246 5.94 -4.40 7.08
CA GLN A 246 4.65 -4.08 7.70
C GLN A 246 4.37 -2.57 7.68
N LYS A 247 5.36 -1.71 7.99
CA LYS A 247 5.23 -0.25 7.88
C LYS A 247 4.87 0.16 6.45
N GLY A 248 5.58 -0.36 5.44
CA GLY A 248 5.31 -0.11 4.03
C GLY A 248 3.88 -0.53 3.62
N LEU A 249 3.44 -1.73 3.99
CA LEU A 249 2.07 -2.20 3.74
C LEU A 249 1.01 -1.32 4.42
N GLY A 250 1.29 -0.82 5.61
CA GLY A 250 0.43 0.12 6.32
C GLY A 250 0.25 1.43 5.55
N ARG A 251 1.34 2.03 5.05
CA ARG A 251 1.32 3.23 4.20
C ARG A 251 0.47 3.04 2.95
N VAL A 252 0.70 1.97 2.21
CA VAL A 252 -0.09 1.62 1.01
C VAL A 252 -1.59 1.50 1.34
N LEU A 253 -1.94 0.89 2.46
CA LEU A 253 -3.34 0.72 2.85
C LEU A 253 -4.02 2.03 3.24
N ILE A 254 -3.28 2.99 3.81
CA ILE A 254 -3.78 4.36 4.05
C ILE A 254 -4.14 5.04 2.73
N GLU A 255 -3.24 5.01 1.74
CA GLU A 255 -3.47 5.61 0.43
C GLU A 255 -4.64 4.98 -0.31
N ARG A 256 -4.79 3.67 -0.19
CA ARG A 256 -5.93 2.93 -0.76
C ARG A 256 -7.24 3.07 0.01
N GLY A 257 -7.31 3.98 0.99
CA GLY A 257 -8.52 4.24 1.78
C GLY A 257 -8.95 3.07 2.67
N ARG A 258 -8.01 2.24 3.14
CA ARG A 258 -8.27 1.11 4.04
C ARG A 258 -7.61 1.29 5.42
N PRO A 259 -7.86 2.40 6.13
CA PRO A 259 -7.13 2.76 7.34
C PRO A 259 -7.28 1.73 8.47
N GLY A 260 -8.43 1.07 8.61
CA GLY A 260 -8.62 0.04 9.63
C GLY A 260 -7.73 -1.20 9.41
N LYS A 261 -7.43 -1.55 8.14
CA LYS A 261 -6.46 -2.62 7.83
C LYS A 261 -5.02 -2.14 8.01
N ALA A 262 -4.75 -0.87 7.69
CA ALA A 262 -3.44 -0.26 7.87
C ALA A 262 -2.99 -0.30 9.33
N LEU A 263 -3.88 0.05 10.26
CA LEU A 263 -3.60 0.07 11.70
C LEU A 263 -3.07 -1.27 12.24
N ARG A 264 -3.53 -2.40 11.69
CA ARG A 264 -3.05 -3.72 12.11
C ARG A 264 -1.57 -3.91 11.78
N TYR A 265 -1.14 -3.52 10.57
CA TYR A 265 0.24 -3.62 10.15
C TYR A 265 1.14 -2.61 10.86
N LEU A 266 0.66 -1.36 10.98
CA LEU A 266 1.43 -0.30 11.62
C LEU A 266 1.66 -0.54 13.12
N ARG A 267 0.66 -1.09 13.83
CA ARG A 267 0.82 -1.45 15.25
C ARG A 267 1.81 -2.59 15.44
N ALA A 268 1.81 -3.59 14.57
CA ALA A 268 2.78 -4.68 14.64
C ALA A 268 4.21 -4.18 14.37
N ALA A 269 4.41 -3.22 13.45
CA ALA A 269 5.69 -2.57 13.24
C ALA A 269 6.10 -1.69 14.44
N ASP A 270 5.17 -0.91 14.99
CA ASP A 270 5.41 -0.06 16.16
C ASP A 270 5.78 -0.86 17.41
N GLU A 271 5.19 -2.03 17.60
CA GLU A 271 5.54 -2.95 18.69
C GLU A 271 7.01 -3.36 18.63
N TYR A 272 7.51 -3.71 17.44
CA TYR A 272 8.93 -4.01 17.24
C TYR A 272 9.81 -2.78 17.52
N TYR A 273 9.49 -1.63 16.93
CA TYR A 273 10.28 -0.41 17.09
C TYR A 273 10.25 0.12 18.54
N ALA A 274 9.14 -0.08 19.26
CA ALA A 274 9.05 0.29 20.68
C ALA A 274 9.97 -0.56 21.56
N ALA A 275 10.11 -1.86 21.26
CA ALA A 275 11.02 -2.74 21.97
C ALA A 275 12.50 -2.40 21.70
N HIS A 276 12.79 -1.75 20.56
CA HIS A 276 14.13 -1.35 20.13
C HIS A 276 14.29 0.17 20.05
N GLU A 277 13.61 0.93 20.91
CA GLU A 277 13.45 2.40 20.84
C GLU A 277 14.78 3.16 20.69
N ARG A 278 15.82 2.72 21.38
CA ARG A 278 17.13 3.39 21.33
C ARG A 278 17.76 3.34 19.92
N GLU A 279 17.49 2.29 19.17
CA GLU A 279 18.08 2.00 17.86
C GLU A 279 17.15 2.44 16.72
N GLU A 280 15.81 2.38 16.94
CA GLU A 280 14.79 2.55 15.93
C GLU A 280 13.90 3.79 16.16
N MET A 281 14.39 4.79 16.89
CA MET A 281 13.59 5.97 17.27
C MET A 281 12.99 6.71 16.07
N THR A 282 13.73 6.86 14.97
CA THR A 282 13.24 7.53 13.75
C THR A 282 12.12 6.73 13.10
N MET A 283 12.30 5.41 12.95
CA MET A 283 11.28 4.52 12.38
C MET A 283 10.01 4.47 13.21
N ARG A 284 10.17 4.49 14.54
CA ARG A 284 9.04 4.55 15.46
C ARG A 284 8.27 5.86 15.30
N LYS A 285 8.94 7.01 15.21
CA LYS A 285 8.30 8.31 15.01
C LYS A 285 7.49 8.34 13.71
N GLU A 286 8.09 7.95 12.60
CA GLU A 286 7.38 7.88 11.31
C GLU A 286 6.18 6.92 11.35
N THR A 287 6.35 5.75 11.97
CA THR A 287 5.26 4.79 12.13
C THR A 287 4.12 5.35 12.94
N TYR A 288 4.41 6.10 14.00
CA TYR A 288 3.40 6.78 14.81
C TYR A 288 2.64 7.86 14.03
N GLU A 289 3.32 8.61 13.17
CA GLU A 289 2.67 9.57 12.25
C GLU A 289 1.69 8.86 11.30
N PHE A 290 2.07 7.71 10.73
CA PHE A 290 1.18 6.90 9.92
C PHE A 290 0.00 6.32 10.72
N ILE A 291 0.21 5.87 11.96
CA ILE A 291 -0.87 5.41 12.85
C ILE A 291 -1.87 6.55 13.07
N THR A 292 -1.39 7.74 13.39
CA THR A 292 -2.23 8.93 13.62
C THR A 292 -3.04 9.28 12.37
N ALA A 293 -2.39 9.33 11.21
CA ALA A 293 -3.07 9.58 9.93
C ALA A 293 -4.13 8.52 9.61
N ALA A 294 -3.84 7.25 9.89
CA ALA A 294 -4.79 6.17 9.68
C ALA A 294 -6.00 6.28 10.62
N GLN A 295 -5.78 6.62 11.89
CA GLN A 295 -6.85 6.83 12.86
C GLN A 295 -7.76 7.99 12.46
N GLN A 296 -7.19 9.13 12.04
CA GLN A 296 -7.95 10.29 11.57
C GLN A 296 -8.80 9.95 10.34
N LYS A 297 -8.24 9.29 9.33
CA LYS A 297 -8.97 8.83 8.15
C LYS A 297 -10.08 7.84 8.51
N GLN A 298 -9.85 6.96 9.46
CA GLN A 298 -10.86 6.01 9.94
C GLN A 298 -12.01 6.73 10.66
N GLN A 299 -11.70 7.66 11.56
CA GLN A 299 -12.71 8.46 12.27
C GLN A 299 -13.55 9.29 11.31
N HIS A 300 -12.92 9.98 10.35
CA HIS A 300 -13.63 10.74 9.32
C HIS A 300 -14.57 9.84 8.50
N ARG A 301 -14.12 8.67 8.09
CA ARG A 301 -14.95 7.70 7.36
C ARG A 301 -16.15 7.21 8.18
N LEU A 302 -15.94 6.90 9.46
CA LEU A 302 -17.02 6.51 10.37
C LEU A 302 -18.01 7.66 10.57
N GLY A 303 -17.54 8.89 10.77
CA GLY A 303 -18.38 10.07 10.87
C GLY A 303 -19.25 10.28 9.64
N LEU A 304 -18.68 10.12 8.42
CA LEU A 304 -19.41 10.20 7.17
C LEU A 304 -20.50 9.12 7.07
N LEU A 305 -20.17 7.87 7.41
CA LEU A 305 -21.14 6.76 7.40
C LEU A 305 -22.27 7.00 8.41
N CYS A 306 -21.94 7.46 9.62
CA CYS A 306 -22.95 7.85 10.61
C CYS A 306 -23.83 8.99 10.11
N GLY A 307 -23.26 10.01 9.47
CA GLY A 307 -24.00 11.11 8.87
C GLY A 307 -24.97 10.66 7.77
N ILE A 308 -24.53 9.77 6.90
CA ILE A 308 -25.40 9.17 5.86
C ILE A 308 -26.52 8.36 6.51
N ALA A 309 -26.20 7.51 7.50
CA ALA A 309 -27.20 6.69 8.18
C ALA A 309 -28.26 7.54 8.89
N THR A 310 -27.84 8.60 9.59
CA THR A 310 -28.78 9.55 10.22
C THR A 310 -29.63 10.31 9.20
N GLY A 311 -29.06 10.71 8.07
CA GLY A 311 -29.79 11.32 6.96
C GLY A 311 -30.85 10.39 6.38
N VAL A 312 -30.52 9.13 6.11
CA VAL A 312 -31.50 8.13 5.62
C VAL A 312 -32.61 7.90 6.64
N LEU A 313 -32.27 7.80 7.93
CA LEU A 313 -33.28 7.67 8.98
C LEU A 313 -34.21 8.90 9.06
N ALA A 314 -33.66 10.10 8.96
CA ALA A 314 -34.45 11.34 8.98
C ALA A 314 -35.42 11.42 7.78
N VAL A 315 -34.97 11.06 6.58
CA VAL A 315 -35.83 10.99 5.37
C VAL A 315 -36.88 9.92 5.55
N GLY A 316 -36.55 8.74 6.04
CA GLY A 316 -37.47 7.64 6.32
C GLY A 316 -38.58 8.03 7.32
N LEU A 317 -38.19 8.69 8.42
CA LEU A 317 -39.13 9.21 9.42
C LEU A 317 -40.01 10.31 8.83
N GLY A 318 -39.41 11.24 8.06
CA GLY A 318 -40.19 12.30 7.38
C GLY A 318 -41.24 11.73 6.42
N TYR A 319 -40.84 10.73 5.61
CA TYR A 319 -41.79 10.02 4.73
C TYR A 319 -42.87 9.27 5.52
N TRP A 320 -42.50 8.59 6.63
CA TRP A 320 -43.46 7.89 7.49
C TRP A 320 -44.47 8.87 8.13
N PHE A 321 -44.03 10.02 8.64
CA PHE A 321 -44.90 11.06 9.17
C PHE A 321 -45.82 11.64 8.11
N MET A 322 -45.31 11.92 6.91
CA MET A 322 -46.11 12.43 5.78
C MET A 322 -47.19 11.42 5.38
N ARG A 323 -46.81 10.13 5.28
CA ARG A 323 -47.75 9.06 4.93
C ARG A 323 -48.80 8.85 6.03
N ARG A 324 -48.43 8.95 7.30
CA ARG A 324 -49.35 8.88 8.44
C ARG A 324 -50.31 10.06 8.46
N ARG A 325 -49.83 11.27 8.20
CA ARG A 325 -50.67 12.48 8.08
C ARG A 325 -51.67 12.40 6.93
N ASN A 326 -51.22 11.92 5.76
CA ASN A 326 -52.12 11.73 4.61
C ASN A 326 -53.18 10.69 4.91
N ARG A 327 -52.88 9.56 5.55
CA ARG A 327 -53.88 8.57 5.98
C ARG A 327 -54.91 9.17 6.94
N GLN A 328 -54.50 9.97 7.92
CA GLN A 328 -55.42 10.63 8.84
C GLN A 328 -56.30 11.65 8.12
N GLN A 329 -55.82 12.35 7.08
CA GLN A 329 -56.61 13.23 6.25
C GLN A 329 -57.63 12.45 5.40
N ASP A 330 -57.21 11.33 4.82
CA ASP A 330 -58.11 10.45 4.06
C ASP A 330 -59.20 9.84 4.94
N GLU A 331 -58.85 9.38 6.16
CA GLU A 331 -59.81 8.88 7.16
C GLU A 331 -60.77 10.00 7.61
N ALA A 332 -60.26 11.21 7.86
CA ALA A 332 -61.11 12.37 8.22
C ALA A 332 -62.00 12.80 7.06
N ALA A 333 -61.48 12.78 5.81
CA ALA A 333 -62.30 13.07 4.63
C ALA A 333 -63.38 11.99 4.37
N SER A 334 -63.05 10.72 4.67
CA SER A 334 -64.05 9.62 4.59
C SER A 334 -65.08 9.71 5.69
N ALA A 335 -64.71 10.10 6.92
CA ALA A 335 -65.65 10.30 8.02
C ALA A 335 -66.56 11.55 7.87
N ALA A 336 -66.09 12.57 7.10
CA ALA A 336 -66.87 13.77 6.76
C ALA A 336 -67.88 13.59 5.61
N ARG A 337 -67.80 12.47 4.89
CA ARG A 337 -68.86 12.07 3.93
C ARG A 337 -70.03 11.48 4.72
N THR A 338 -70.91 12.34 5.19
CA THR A 338 -72.28 11.97 5.56
C THR A 338 -72.91 11.29 4.34
N PRO A 339 -73.61 10.13 4.49
CA PRO A 339 -74.33 9.53 3.40
C PRO A 339 -75.33 10.62 2.87
N ALA A 340 -75.24 10.90 1.56
CA ALA A 340 -76.15 11.87 0.91
C ALA A 340 -77.56 11.47 1.24
N ALA A 341 -78.30 12.41 1.78
CA ALA A 341 -79.72 12.27 2.17
C ALA A 341 -80.73 12.18 1.03
N ASP A 342 -80.32 11.76 -0.17
CA ASP A 342 -81.14 11.68 -1.37
C ASP A 342 -80.94 10.39 -2.18
N ALA A 343 -80.89 9.22 -1.52
CA ALA A 343 -81.06 7.98 -2.29
C ALA A 343 -82.51 7.87 -2.80
N PRO A 344 -82.70 7.69 -4.13
CA PRO A 344 -84.09 7.65 -4.67
C PRO A 344 -84.86 6.46 -4.06
N GLU A 345 -86.05 6.72 -3.61
CA GLU A 345 -86.99 5.67 -3.14
C GLU A 345 -87.26 4.67 -4.25
N LEU A 346 -86.89 3.43 -4.08
CA LEU A 346 -87.09 2.33 -4.99
C LEU A 346 -88.30 1.49 -4.55
N SER A 347 -89.20 1.20 -5.49
CA SER A 347 -90.20 0.21 -5.27
C SER A 347 -89.62 -1.18 -5.06
N PRO A 348 -90.25 -2.14 -4.38
CA PRO A 348 -89.71 -3.48 -4.18
C PRO A 348 -89.22 -4.17 -5.46
N ARG A 349 -89.95 -3.92 -6.58
CA ARG A 349 -89.62 -4.48 -7.88
C ARG A 349 -88.41 -3.80 -8.56
N GLU A 350 -88.26 -2.50 -8.38
CA GLU A 350 -87.09 -1.78 -8.84
C GLU A 350 -85.85 -2.20 -8.10
N ARG A 351 -85.91 -2.42 -6.81
CA ARG A 351 -84.81 -2.91 -5.99
C ARG A 351 -84.35 -4.32 -6.39
N GLU A 352 -85.32 -5.25 -6.59
CA GLU A 352 -85.05 -6.60 -7.03
C GLU A 352 -84.32 -6.66 -8.39
N ILE A 353 -84.74 -5.80 -9.33
CA ILE A 353 -84.12 -5.68 -10.63
C ILE A 353 -82.72 -5.07 -10.49
N LEU A 354 -82.51 -4.04 -9.64
CA LEU A 354 -81.25 -3.39 -9.38
C LEU A 354 -80.24 -4.35 -8.77
N ASP A 355 -80.66 -5.18 -7.82
CA ASP A 355 -79.83 -6.22 -7.22
C ASP A 355 -79.34 -7.27 -8.23
N LEU A 356 -80.23 -7.68 -9.14
CA LEU A 356 -79.82 -8.63 -10.20
C LEU A 356 -78.89 -7.96 -11.24
N LEU A 357 -79.09 -6.68 -11.55
CA LEU A 357 -78.14 -5.92 -12.39
C LEU A 357 -76.78 -5.78 -11.72
N ALA A 358 -76.75 -5.50 -10.46
CA ALA A 358 -75.52 -5.39 -9.70
C ALA A 358 -74.75 -6.73 -9.64
N LYS A 359 -75.39 -7.86 -9.64
CA LYS A 359 -74.89 -9.20 -9.78
C LYS A 359 -74.42 -9.57 -11.20
N GLY A 360 -74.57 -8.69 -12.17
CA GLY A 360 -74.13 -8.86 -13.53
C GLY A 360 -75.10 -9.64 -14.45
N TYR A 361 -76.38 -9.85 -14.07
CA TYR A 361 -77.31 -10.56 -14.87
C TYR A 361 -77.71 -9.73 -16.12
N THR A 362 -77.83 -10.40 -17.26
CA THR A 362 -78.28 -9.81 -18.46
C THR A 362 -79.80 -9.56 -18.44
N THR A 363 -80.32 -8.70 -19.29
CA THR A 363 -81.74 -8.40 -19.41
C THR A 363 -82.61 -9.67 -19.62
N GLN A 364 -82.08 -10.66 -20.40
CA GLN A 364 -82.72 -11.94 -20.64
C GLN A 364 -82.78 -12.80 -19.39
N GLN A 365 -81.70 -12.91 -18.68
CA GLN A 365 -81.58 -13.69 -17.42
C GLN A 365 -82.47 -13.08 -16.31
N ILE A 366 -82.56 -11.76 -16.23
CA ILE A 366 -83.48 -11.08 -15.28
C ILE A 366 -84.92 -11.33 -15.63
N ALA A 367 -85.26 -11.31 -16.92
CA ALA A 367 -86.62 -11.57 -17.44
C ALA A 367 -87.03 -12.99 -17.07
N GLU A 368 -86.20 -13.99 -17.27
CA GLU A 368 -86.40 -15.39 -16.89
C GLU A 368 -86.55 -15.56 -15.37
N ALA A 369 -85.60 -14.99 -14.58
CA ALA A 369 -85.61 -15.09 -13.13
C ALA A 369 -86.85 -14.49 -12.48
N LEU A 370 -87.39 -13.42 -13.05
CA LEU A 370 -88.51 -12.70 -12.50
C LEU A 370 -89.85 -13.01 -13.21
N SER A 371 -89.88 -13.95 -14.17
CA SER A 371 -90.98 -14.35 -14.99
C SER A 371 -91.69 -13.15 -15.67
N LEU A 372 -90.90 -12.27 -16.26
CA LEU A 372 -91.29 -11.05 -16.98
C LEU A 372 -90.81 -11.10 -18.45
N SER A 373 -91.34 -10.22 -19.28
CA SER A 373 -90.79 -10.11 -20.60
C SER A 373 -89.51 -9.28 -20.63
N ALA A 374 -88.58 -9.58 -21.57
CA ALA A 374 -87.34 -8.81 -21.73
C ALA A 374 -87.63 -7.30 -21.96
N GLU A 375 -88.77 -6.94 -22.65
CA GLU A 375 -89.14 -5.56 -22.85
C GLU A 375 -89.52 -4.88 -21.51
N THR A 376 -90.19 -5.63 -20.59
CA THR A 376 -90.54 -5.10 -19.28
C THR A 376 -89.26 -4.80 -18.46
N ILE A 377 -88.21 -5.68 -18.54
CA ILE A 377 -86.94 -5.43 -17.90
C ILE A 377 -86.19 -4.26 -18.48
N LYS A 378 -86.23 -4.07 -19.79
CA LYS A 378 -85.66 -2.88 -20.46
C LYS A 378 -86.30 -1.60 -19.97
N TRP A 379 -87.63 -1.62 -19.77
CA TRP A 379 -88.38 -0.51 -19.23
C TRP A 379 -87.97 -0.19 -17.78
N TYR A 380 -87.86 -1.16 -16.93
CA TYR A 380 -87.38 -0.94 -15.57
C TYR A 380 -85.90 -0.46 -15.53
N ARG A 381 -85.09 -0.93 -16.41
CA ARG A 381 -83.68 -0.44 -16.50
C ARG A 381 -83.67 1.04 -16.89
N ARG A 382 -84.43 1.45 -17.83
CA ARG A 382 -84.53 2.86 -18.21
C ARG A 382 -85.03 3.71 -17.06
N LYS A 383 -86.12 3.26 -16.40
CA LYS A 383 -86.69 3.95 -15.25
C LYS A 383 -85.68 4.06 -14.09
N LEU A 384 -84.86 3.08 -13.86
CA LEU A 384 -83.76 3.14 -12.88
C LEU A 384 -82.68 4.11 -13.28
N LEU A 385 -82.27 4.12 -14.56
CA LEU A 385 -81.32 5.13 -15.09
C LEU A 385 -81.83 6.54 -14.86
N ASP A 386 -83.09 6.78 -15.17
CA ASP A 386 -83.75 8.10 -15.01
C ASP A 386 -83.81 8.48 -13.51
N LYS A 387 -84.18 7.56 -12.61
CA LYS A 387 -84.26 7.79 -11.17
C LYS A 387 -82.92 8.15 -10.53
N PHE A 388 -81.79 7.54 -11.01
CA PHE A 388 -80.47 7.82 -10.56
C PHE A 388 -79.72 8.90 -11.33
N ASP A 389 -80.45 9.47 -12.37
CA ASP A 389 -79.83 10.47 -13.26
C ASP A 389 -78.52 10.06 -13.88
N VAL A 390 -78.45 8.83 -14.41
CA VAL A 390 -77.19 8.22 -14.95
C VAL A 390 -77.45 7.71 -16.38
N ALA A 391 -76.45 7.73 -17.22
CA ALA A 391 -76.55 7.44 -18.64
C ALA A 391 -76.48 5.93 -18.98
N ASN A 392 -75.86 5.10 -18.11
CA ASN A 392 -75.60 3.69 -18.42
C ASN A 392 -75.68 2.80 -17.17
N ALA A 393 -75.73 1.49 -17.41
CA ALA A 393 -75.85 0.49 -16.31
C ALA A 393 -74.63 0.43 -15.38
N ALA A 394 -73.46 0.79 -15.86
CA ALA A 394 -72.25 0.79 -15.00
C ALA A 394 -72.30 1.96 -14.00
N GLU A 395 -72.69 3.14 -14.46
CA GLU A 395 -72.96 4.32 -13.62
C GLU A 395 -74.08 4.07 -12.61
N LEU A 396 -75.19 3.42 -13.04
CA LEU A 396 -76.27 3.02 -12.18
C LEU A 396 -75.85 2.16 -11.02
N ILE A 397 -75.00 1.12 -11.27
CA ILE A 397 -74.50 0.21 -10.25
C ILE A 397 -73.57 0.96 -9.32
N SER A 398 -72.67 1.84 -9.85
CA SER A 398 -71.78 2.66 -9.03
C SER A 398 -72.58 3.59 -8.11
N SER A 399 -73.51 4.32 -8.62
CA SER A 399 -74.38 5.24 -7.84
C SER A 399 -75.26 4.51 -6.82
N ALA A 400 -75.78 3.34 -7.17
CA ALA A 400 -76.52 2.48 -6.23
C ALA A 400 -75.64 1.95 -5.06
N LYS A 401 -74.35 1.59 -5.32
CA LYS A 401 -73.39 1.22 -4.30
C LYS A 401 -73.01 2.39 -3.40
N GLU A 402 -72.80 3.57 -3.98
CA GLU A 402 -72.54 4.79 -3.23
C GLU A 402 -73.65 5.19 -2.28
N SER A 403 -74.88 4.94 -2.74
CA SER A 403 -76.11 5.19 -1.96
C SER A 403 -76.44 4.06 -0.99
N GLY A 404 -75.72 2.98 -0.92
CA GLY A 404 -75.94 1.85 -0.03
C GLY A 404 -77.25 1.03 -0.37
N LEU A 405 -77.67 1.08 -1.63
CA LEU A 405 -78.88 0.36 -2.06
C LEU A 405 -78.61 -1.03 -2.65
N VAL A 406 -77.35 -1.33 -2.96
CA VAL A 406 -76.83 -2.65 -3.40
C VAL A 406 -75.44 -2.90 -2.95
#